data_f9064e69af8cd1a0a764adddbe475409
#
_entry.id   f9064e69af8cd1a0a764adddbe475409
#
_cell.length_a   1.000
_cell.length_b   1.000
_cell.length_c   1.000
_cell.angle_alpha   90.00
_cell.angle_beta   90.00
_cell.angle_gamma   90.00
#
_symmetry.space_group_name_H-M   'P 1'
#
loop_
_entity.id
_entity.type
_entity.pdbx_description
1 polymer ?
#
loop_
_entity_poly.entity_id
_entity_poly.type
_entity_poly.pdbx_seq_one_letter_code
_entity_poly.pdbx_strand_id
1 'polypeptide(L)'
;GDVYKRQPEEPAKDSDGDGVTDEQEAADGTDPNKADSDGDGLNDGEEKQRGTDPNKADSDGDGVNDGDEIADGTDPLKSDSDDDGLNDGEEKEKGTDPLKADTDGDGLSDKQELDGSENGKYNNEPTDPKKADSDGDGLTDRTETELGTDPNKADTDGDGVNDGDEVKAGTNPNAKDEAPEEPAKDSDGDGVTDEQEKADGTDPNKADSDGDGLSDGEEKELGTDPTKADSDGDGVEDGQEVTDGTDPLKADTDGDGLSDGEEKEL
;
A
#
# COMPACT_ATOMS: atom_id res chain seq x y z
N GLY A 1 59.90 28.51 65.75
CA GLY A 1 59.27 27.93 64.59
C GLY A 1 57.85 28.43 64.51
N ASP A 2 57.56 29.39 63.61
CA ASP A 2 56.17 29.93 63.36
C ASP A 2 55.32 28.89 62.67
N VAL A 3 54.37 28.41 63.43
CA VAL A 3 53.24 27.63 62.84
C VAL A 3 52.29 28.63 62.24
N TYR A 4 52.42 28.92 60.96
CA TYR A 4 51.35 29.57 60.20
C TYR A 4 50.10 28.67 60.26
N LYS A 5 49.12 29.02 61.13
CA LYS A 5 47.76 28.52 61.03
C LYS A 5 47.23 29.07 59.74
N ARG A 6 47.11 28.22 58.71
CA ARG A 6 46.20 28.54 57.59
C ARG A 6 44.86 28.85 58.21
N GLN A 7 44.37 30.08 58.01
CA GLN A 7 42.94 30.37 58.21
C GLN A 7 42.14 29.45 57.29
N PRO A 8 41.06 28.93 57.80
CA PRO A 8 40.10 28.25 56.83
C PRO A 8 39.80 29.26 55.72
N GLU A 9 40.03 28.88 54.50
CA GLU A 9 39.51 29.66 53.33
C GLU A 9 38.02 29.83 53.55
N GLU A 10 37.53 31.05 53.55
CA GLU A 10 36.07 31.28 53.53
C GLU A 10 35.53 30.59 52.29
N PRO A 11 34.36 29.90 52.36
CA PRO A 11 33.78 29.32 51.18
C PRO A 11 33.58 30.43 50.14
N ALA A 12 33.92 30.13 48.88
CA ALA A 12 33.75 31.06 47.80
C ALA A 12 32.26 31.50 47.75
N LYS A 13 32.03 32.78 47.49
CA LYS A 13 30.68 33.35 47.49
C LYS A 13 29.92 32.83 46.28
N ASP A 14 28.71 32.36 46.50
CA ASP A 14 27.74 31.91 45.55
C ASP A 14 26.45 32.63 45.92
N SER A 15 26.03 33.62 45.11
CA SER A 15 24.97 34.58 45.48
C SER A 15 23.57 34.07 45.21
N ASP A 16 23.38 33.24 44.23
CA ASP A 16 22.08 32.68 43.82
C ASP A 16 21.89 31.21 44.19
N GLY A 17 23.02 30.54 44.54
CA GLY A 17 23.00 29.18 45.11
C GLY A 17 22.88 28.07 44.08
N ASP A 18 23.32 28.29 42.87
CA ASP A 18 23.28 27.32 41.77
C ASP A 18 24.46 26.33 41.75
N GLY A 19 25.47 26.58 42.60
CA GLY A 19 26.69 25.76 42.75
C GLY A 19 27.89 26.28 41.97
N VAL A 20 27.75 27.40 41.26
CA VAL A 20 28.84 28.18 40.67
C VAL A 20 29.15 29.39 41.55
N THR A 21 30.42 29.80 41.65
CA THR A 21 30.77 30.95 42.46
C THR A 21 30.69 32.25 41.68
N ASP A 22 30.37 33.39 42.36
CA ASP A 22 30.30 34.71 41.74
C ASP A 22 31.54 35.02 40.90
N GLU A 23 32.73 34.56 41.33
CA GLU A 23 33.98 34.76 40.60
C GLU A 23 34.07 33.91 39.32
N GLN A 24 33.53 32.70 39.36
CA GLN A 24 33.49 31.80 38.22
C GLN A 24 32.48 32.29 37.20
N GLU A 25 31.28 32.70 37.64
CA GLU A 25 30.24 33.27 36.80
C GLU A 25 30.71 34.54 36.07
N ALA A 26 31.37 35.44 36.81
CA ALA A 26 31.97 36.61 36.19
C ALA A 26 33.04 36.26 35.12
N ALA A 27 33.72 35.14 35.26
CA ALA A 27 34.69 34.65 34.27
C ALA A 27 34.03 34.00 33.07
N ASP A 28 32.87 33.32 33.27
CA ASP A 28 32.11 32.61 32.25
C ASP A 28 31.14 33.54 31.54
N GLY A 29 30.84 34.73 32.12
CA GLY A 29 29.96 35.74 31.53
C GLY A 29 28.48 35.53 31.90
N THR A 30 28.22 34.74 32.92
CA THR A 30 26.89 34.57 33.51
C THR A 30 26.60 35.61 34.62
N ASP A 31 25.35 35.65 35.14
CA ASP A 31 24.93 36.65 36.14
C ASP A 31 24.93 36.05 37.56
N PRO A 32 25.87 36.49 38.47
CA PRO A 32 25.99 35.97 39.84
C PRO A 32 24.77 36.14 40.74
N ASN A 33 23.66 36.65 40.25
CA ASN A 33 22.40 36.80 40.99
C ASN A 33 21.22 36.09 40.28
N LYS A 34 21.51 35.29 39.26
CA LYS A 34 20.51 34.62 38.44
C LYS A 34 20.96 33.18 38.16
N ALA A 35 20.48 32.24 38.93
CA ALA A 35 20.90 30.85 38.91
C ALA A 35 20.71 30.10 37.55
N ASP A 36 20.01 30.69 36.60
CA ASP A 36 19.73 30.23 35.24
C ASP A 36 19.89 31.48 34.35
N SER A 37 21.08 31.66 33.79
CA SER A 37 21.45 32.92 33.16
C SER A 37 20.69 33.18 31.82
N ASP A 38 20.46 32.18 31.00
CA ASP A 38 19.77 32.31 29.72
C ASP A 38 18.28 32.04 29.79
N GLY A 39 17.81 31.30 30.81
CA GLY A 39 16.39 31.12 31.10
C GLY A 39 15.75 29.90 30.43
N ASP A 40 16.51 28.87 30.19
CA ASP A 40 16.11 27.64 29.51
C ASP A 40 15.53 26.58 30.47
N GLY A 41 15.71 26.77 31.79
CA GLY A 41 15.18 25.86 32.82
C GLY A 41 16.25 25.00 33.48
N LEU A 42 17.50 25.01 33.00
CA LEU A 42 18.69 24.50 33.71
C LEU A 42 19.36 25.64 34.48
N ASN A 43 20.03 25.33 35.55
CA ASN A 43 20.88 26.34 36.19
C ASN A 43 22.33 26.27 35.68
N ASP A 44 23.05 27.38 35.75
CA ASP A 44 24.42 27.51 35.20
C ASP A 44 25.35 26.39 35.72
N GLY A 45 25.15 25.92 36.98
CA GLY A 45 25.87 24.79 37.56
C GLY A 45 25.53 23.43 37.01
N GLU A 46 24.26 23.22 36.68
CA GLU A 46 23.80 21.99 35.98
C GLU A 46 24.33 21.95 34.56
N GLU A 47 24.31 23.06 33.86
CA GLU A 47 24.79 23.18 32.48
C GLU A 47 26.32 22.90 32.41
N LYS A 48 27.09 23.47 33.31
CA LYS A 48 28.53 23.16 33.43
C LYS A 48 28.80 21.67 33.66
N GLN A 49 27.96 20.99 34.42
CA GLN A 49 28.10 19.55 34.65
C GLN A 49 27.77 18.73 33.40
N ARG A 50 26.83 19.20 32.56
CA ARG A 50 26.39 18.55 31.33
C ARG A 50 27.25 18.92 30.12
N GLY A 51 27.86 20.11 30.16
CA GLY A 51 28.72 20.63 29.09
C GLY A 51 27.98 21.53 28.11
N THR A 52 26.75 21.93 28.44
CA THR A 52 26.00 22.95 27.71
C THR A 52 26.51 24.35 28.00
N ASP A 53 26.06 25.36 27.28
CA ASP A 53 26.52 26.74 27.37
C ASP A 53 25.55 27.60 28.19
N PRO A 54 25.87 27.99 29.45
CA PRO A 54 24.94 28.73 30.32
C PRO A 54 24.58 30.16 29.84
N ASN A 55 25.06 30.56 28.70
CA ASN A 55 24.64 31.81 28.03
C ASN A 55 23.81 31.57 26.78
N LYS A 56 23.42 30.31 26.49
CA LYS A 56 22.77 29.95 25.25
C LYS A 56 21.73 28.87 25.48
N ALA A 57 20.49 29.25 25.61
CA ALA A 57 19.34 28.37 25.92
C ALA A 57 19.11 27.15 25.01
N ASP A 58 19.83 27.06 23.91
CA ASP A 58 19.82 25.99 22.91
C ASP A 58 21.26 25.81 22.43
N SER A 59 21.95 24.88 23.03
CA SER A 59 23.43 24.74 22.89
C SER A 59 23.83 24.27 21.50
N ASP A 60 23.13 23.33 20.89
CA ASP A 60 23.45 22.77 19.58
C ASP A 60 22.74 23.47 18.41
N GLY A 61 21.67 24.24 18.68
CA GLY A 61 21.04 25.13 17.70
C GLY A 61 19.95 24.48 16.85
N ASP A 62 19.30 23.46 17.34
CA ASP A 62 18.26 22.73 16.65
C ASP A 62 16.85 23.32 16.82
N GLY A 63 16.67 24.25 17.78
CA GLY A 63 15.42 24.93 18.06
C GLY A 63 14.71 24.43 19.32
N VAL A 64 15.26 23.45 20.03
CA VAL A 64 14.81 23.01 21.36
C VAL A 64 15.76 23.58 22.40
N ASN A 65 15.27 23.98 23.57
CA ASN A 65 16.10 24.45 24.67
C ASN A 65 16.70 23.26 25.42
N ASP A 66 17.95 23.43 25.92
CA ASP A 66 18.67 22.38 26.63
C ASP A 66 17.86 21.80 27.82
N GLY A 67 17.11 22.64 28.55
CA GLY A 67 16.24 22.22 29.63
C GLY A 67 15.06 21.38 29.17
N ASP A 68 14.45 21.72 28.02
CA ASP A 68 13.38 20.93 27.39
C ASP A 68 13.90 19.59 26.87
N GLU A 69 15.10 19.55 26.31
CA GLU A 69 15.73 18.32 25.82
C GLU A 69 16.01 17.33 26.94
N ILE A 70 16.55 17.83 28.06
CA ILE A 70 16.75 17.00 29.23
C ILE A 70 15.42 16.42 29.74
N ALA A 71 14.34 17.19 29.69
CA ALA A 71 13.01 16.73 30.09
C ALA A 71 12.43 15.68 29.14
N ASP A 72 12.69 15.82 27.85
CA ASP A 72 12.22 14.89 26.80
C ASP A 72 13.16 13.67 26.65
N GLY A 73 14.41 13.79 27.12
CA GLY A 73 15.40 12.70 27.10
C GLY A 73 16.32 12.71 25.89
N THR A 74 16.30 13.77 25.09
CA THR A 74 17.22 14.02 23.99
C THR A 74 18.59 14.55 24.52
N ASP A 75 19.55 14.73 23.63
CA ASP A 75 20.93 15.17 24.00
C ASP A 75 21.13 16.63 23.58
N PRO A 76 21.20 17.59 24.54
CA PRO A 76 21.32 19.02 24.27
C PRO A 76 22.63 19.46 23.58
N LEU A 77 23.47 18.52 23.24
CA LEU A 77 24.72 18.74 22.48
C LEU A 77 24.68 18.06 21.11
N LYS A 78 23.52 17.48 20.73
CA LYS A 78 23.39 16.71 19.53
C LYS A 78 22.04 17.00 18.85
N SER A 79 22.03 17.89 17.90
CA SER A 79 20.85 18.39 17.21
C SER A 79 19.96 17.36 16.48
N ASP A 80 20.34 16.11 16.45
CA ASP A 80 19.65 14.98 15.84
C ASP A 80 19.94 13.77 16.73
N SER A 81 19.07 13.52 17.70
CA SER A 81 19.36 12.57 18.79
C SER A 81 19.41 11.12 18.33
N ASP A 82 18.66 10.72 17.33
CA ASP A 82 18.58 9.34 16.83
C ASP A 82 19.31 9.10 15.49
N ASP A 83 19.88 10.17 14.89
CA ASP A 83 20.66 10.12 13.65
C ASP A 83 19.88 9.76 12.39
N ASP A 84 18.58 10.09 12.30
CA ASP A 84 17.75 9.81 11.11
C ASP A 84 17.90 10.89 10.01
N GLY A 85 18.43 12.07 10.38
CA GLY A 85 18.65 13.22 9.51
C GLY A 85 17.60 14.32 9.61
N LEU A 86 16.63 14.21 10.53
CA LEU A 86 15.86 15.33 11.10
C LEU A 86 16.53 15.81 12.37
N ASN A 87 16.37 17.06 12.74
CA ASN A 87 16.77 17.52 14.05
C ASN A 87 15.60 17.41 15.04
N ASP A 88 15.91 17.35 16.35
CA ASP A 88 14.90 17.14 17.41
C ASP A 88 13.81 18.22 17.38
N GLY A 89 14.16 19.46 17.00
CA GLY A 89 13.20 20.56 16.81
C GLY A 89 12.29 20.38 15.60
N GLU A 90 12.83 19.89 14.47
CA GLU A 90 12.00 19.54 13.28
C GLU A 90 11.03 18.41 13.60
N GLU A 91 11.48 17.41 14.35
CA GLU A 91 10.65 16.28 14.76
C GLU A 91 9.52 16.71 15.69
N LYS A 92 9.81 17.55 16.67
CA LYS A 92 8.77 18.17 17.51
C LYS A 92 7.72 18.91 16.69
N GLU A 93 8.12 19.63 15.63
CA GLU A 93 7.17 20.31 14.73
C GLU A 93 6.32 19.34 13.91
N LYS A 94 6.90 18.22 13.47
CA LYS A 94 6.23 17.18 12.67
C LYS A 94 5.42 16.22 13.54
N GLY A 95 5.80 16.11 14.82
CA GLY A 95 5.18 15.23 15.81
C GLY A 95 5.65 13.79 15.67
N THR A 96 6.88 13.60 15.21
CA THR A 96 7.64 12.36 15.26
C THR A 96 8.36 12.22 16.62
N ASP A 97 9.04 11.13 16.87
CA ASP A 97 9.69 10.82 18.15
C ASP A 97 11.21 10.98 18.02
N PRO A 98 11.81 12.08 18.56
CA PRO A 98 13.24 12.40 18.36
C PRO A 98 14.23 11.38 18.98
N LEU A 99 13.71 10.30 19.52
CA LEU A 99 14.52 9.18 20.02
C LEU A 99 14.35 7.92 19.17
N LYS A 100 13.64 8.01 18.05
CA LYS A 100 13.36 6.89 17.15
C LYS A 100 13.43 7.30 15.70
N ALA A 101 14.50 6.97 15.06
CA ALA A 101 14.72 7.18 13.63
C ALA A 101 13.60 6.66 12.67
N ASP A 102 12.63 5.95 13.21
CA ASP A 102 11.46 5.35 12.56
C ASP A 102 10.35 5.32 13.62
N THR A 103 9.50 6.35 13.61
CA THR A 103 8.50 6.58 14.66
C THR A 103 7.43 5.49 14.70
N ASP A 104 6.95 5.02 13.55
CA ASP A 104 5.87 4.03 13.46
C ASP A 104 6.35 2.58 13.29
N GLY A 105 7.64 2.38 12.94
CA GLY A 105 8.29 1.07 12.93
C GLY A 105 8.08 0.25 11.66
N ASP A 106 7.82 0.89 10.54
CA ASP A 106 7.60 0.21 9.26
C ASP A 106 8.90 -0.14 8.52
N GLY A 107 10.01 0.53 8.87
CA GLY A 107 11.35 0.32 8.30
C GLY A 107 11.81 1.44 7.36
N LEU A 108 11.00 2.49 7.15
CA LEU A 108 11.46 3.78 6.63
C LEU A 108 11.82 4.69 7.80
N SER A 109 12.79 5.60 7.64
CA SER A 109 13.03 6.62 8.65
C SER A 109 12.06 7.79 8.48
N ASP A 110 11.79 8.52 9.56
CA ASP A 110 10.90 9.68 9.53
C ASP A 110 11.35 10.69 8.45
N LYS A 111 12.65 10.87 8.28
CA LYS A 111 13.24 11.67 7.22
C LYS A 111 12.93 11.14 5.82
N GLN A 112 13.04 9.83 5.59
CA GLN A 112 12.77 9.21 4.29
C GLN A 112 11.31 9.37 3.88
N GLU A 113 10.41 9.26 4.84
CA GLU A 113 8.98 9.44 4.64
C GLU A 113 8.63 10.90 4.34
N LEU A 114 9.11 11.82 5.16
CA LEU A 114 8.82 13.25 4.99
C LEU A 114 9.39 13.86 3.71
N ASP A 115 10.51 13.37 3.18
CA ASP A 115 11.06 13.83 1.92
C ASP A 115 10.70 12.94 0.71
N GLY A 116 10.06 11.79 0.97
CA GLY A 116 9.65 10.83 -0.05
C GLY A 116 10.82 10.18 -0.80
N SER A 117 12.04 10.20 -0.24
CA SER A 117 13.26 9.79 -0.96
C SER A 117 13.23 8.34 -1.44
N GLU A 118 12.51 7.47 -0.74
CA GLU A 118 12.33 6.07 -1.12
C GLU A 118 11.18 5.87 -2.13
N ASN A 119 10.30 6.87 -2.30
CA ASN A 119 9.15 6.84 -3.20
C ASN A 119 9.45 7.43 -4.59
N GLY A 120 10.65 7.17 -5.11
CA GLY A 120 11.13 7.78 -6.36
C GLY A 120 10.30 7.46 -7.61
N LYS A 121 9.57 6.35 -7.62
CA LYS A 121 8.66 5.96 -8.70
C LYS A 121 7.44 6.89 -8.79
N TYR A 122 6.98 7.43 -7.66
CA TYR A 122 5.81 8.29 -7.52
C TYR A 122 6.19 9.74 -7.17
N ASN A 123 7.21 10.28 -7.85
CA ASN A 123 7.67 11.67 -7.76
C ASN A 123 8.17 12.11 -6.37
N ASN A 124 8.62 11.18 -5.55
CA ASN A 124 9.02 11.41 -4.16
C ASN A 124 7.88 12.03 -3.33
N GLU A 125 6.65 11.57 -3.51
CA GLU A 125 5.55 11.98 -2.64
C GLU A 125 5.79 11.48 -1.22
N PRO A 126 5.70 12.37 -0.20
CA PRO A 126 5.86 12.00 1.21
C PRO A 126 4.79 11.02 1.68
N THR A 127 5.15 10.19 2.64
CA THR A 127 4.22 9.37 3.43
C THR A 127 4.03 9.96 4.83
N ASP A 128 3.19 9.35 5.67
CA ASP A 128 2.93 9.83 7.03
C ASP A 128 3.80 9.07 8.05
N PRO A 129 4.90 9.68 8.59
CA PRO A 129 5.86 8.99 9.46
C PRO A 129 5.27 8.52 10.82
N LYS A 130 3.97 8.61 10.99
CA LYS A 130 3.22 8.12 12.16
C LYS A 130 2.25 7.01 11.80
N LYS A 131 2.30 6.53 10.56
CA LYS A 131 1.42 5.47 10.06
C LYS A 131 2.19 4.52 9.17
N ALA A 132 2.55 3.39 9.68
CA ALA A 132 3.23 2.32 8.96
C ALA A 132 2.54 1.83 7.65
N ASP A 133 1.34 2.32 7.37
CA ASP A 133 0.48 2.05 6.22
C ASP A 133 -0.32 3.34 5.97
N SER A 134 0.20 4.18 5.08
CA SER A 134 -0.31 5.54 4.88
C SER A 134 -1.71 5.57 4.25
N ASP A 135 -2.01 4.68 3.30
CA ASP A 135 -3.27 4.62 2.57
C ASP A 135 -4.27 3.59 3.11
N GLY A 136 -3.81 2.64 3.95
CA GLY A 136 -4.67 1.72 4.68
C GLY A 136 -5.08 0.46 3.91
N ASP A 137 -4.29 0.02 2.95
CA ASP A 137 -4.58 -1.15 2.12
C ASP A 137 -4.09 -2.47 2.73
N GLY A 138 -3.25 -2.39 3.77
CA GLY A 138 -2.69 -3.53 4.52
C GLY A 138 -1.27 -3.92 4.12
N LEU A 139 -0.61 -3.14 3.26
CA LEU A 139 0.84 -3.13 3.08
C LEU A 139 1.43 -1.98 3.91
N THR A 140 2.69 -2.07 4.29
CA THR A 140 3.40 -0.94 4.89
C THR A 140 4.06 -0.11 3.80
N ASP A 141 4.27 1.19 4.04
CA ASP A 141 4.90 2.12 3.09
C ASP A 141 6.24 1.56 2.62
N ARG A 142 7.02 0.97 3.51
CA ARG A 142 8.25 0.25 3.18
C ARG A 142 8.03 -0.91 2.22
N THR A 143 7.03 -1.74 2.50
CA THR A 143 6.70 -2.91 1.66
C THR A 143 6.31 -2.45 0.26
N GLU A 144 5.54 -1.38 0.16
CA GLU A 144 5.09 -0.81 -1.10
C GLU A 144 6.26 -0.24 -1.92
N THR A 145 7.18 0.50 -1.29
CA THR A 145 8.39 0.96 -1.97
C THR A 145 9.20 -0.20 -2.55
N GLU A 146 9.29 -1.33 -1.83
CA GLU A 146 9.97 -2.55 -2.28
C GLU A 146 9.23 -3.26 -3.43
N LEU A 147 7.91 -3.30 -3.39
CA LEU A 147 7.04 -3.87 -4.44
C LEU A 147 6.91 -2.92 -5.65
N GLY A 148 7.18 -1.63 -5.43
CA GLY A 148 7.00 -0.58 -6.43
C GLY A 148 5.54 -0.23 -6.64
N THR A 149 4.70 -0.37 -5.64
CA THR A 149 3.36 0.23 -5.55
C THR A 149 3.43 1.65 -5.00
N ASP A 150 2.33 2.36 -4.96
CA ASP A 150 2.25 3.76 -4.50
C ASP A 150 1.76 3.82 -3.05
N PRO A 151 2.64 4.14 -2.06
CA PRO A 151 2.27 4.14 -0.64
C PRO A 151 1.17 5.14 -0.24
N ASN A 152 0.74 5.97 -1.16
CA ASN A 152 -0.35 6.93 -0.94
C ASN A 152 -1.63 6.54 -1.67
N LYS A 153 -1.69 5.33 -2.28
CA LYS A 153 -2.80 4.93 -3.14
C LYS A 153 -3.10 3.43 -3.08
N ALA A 154 -4.05 3.04 -2.26
CA ALA A 154 -4.45 1.67 -1.96
C ALA A 154 -4.74 0.73 -3.16
N ASP A 155 -4.83 1.23 -4.37
CA ASP A 155 -5.04 0.52 -5.64
C ASP A 155 -4.16 1.22 -6.69
N THR A 156 -2.91 0.79 -6.79
CA THR A 156 -1.89 1.45 -7.60
C THR A 156 -2.23 1.47 -9.08
N ASP A 157 -2.70 0.37 -9.65
CA ASP A 157 -2.98 0.25 -11.08
C ASP A 157 -4.41 0.66 -11.48
N GLY A 158 -5.33 0.75 -10.50
CA GLY A 158 -6.70 1.25 -10.70
C GLY A 158 -7.63 0.22 -11.34
N ASP A 159 -7.50 -1.04 -10.99
CA ASP A 159 -8.39 -2.12 -11.47
C ASP A 159 -9.57 -2.40 -10.52
N GLY A 160 -9.52 -1.87 -9.29
CA GLY A 160 -10.58 -1.98 -8.27
C GLY A 160 -10.27 -3.01 -7.18
N VAL A 161 -9.09 -3.62 -7.20
CA VAL A 161 -8.56 -4.46 -6.10
C VAL A 161 -7.45 -3.68 -5.42
N ASN A 162 -7.35 -3.74 -4.10
CA ASN A 162 -6.28 -3.07 -3.37
C ASN A 162 -4.98 -3.87 -3.47
N ASP A 163 -3.83 -3.17 -3.50
CA ASP A 163 -2.50 -3.76 -3.64
C ASP A 163 -2.25 -4.84 -2.57
N GLY A 164 -2.66 -4.58 -1.31
CA GLY A 164 -2.55 -5.55 -0.22
C GLY A 164 -3.41 -6.80 -0.40
N ASP A 165 -4.56 -6.71 -1.03
CA ASP A 165 -5.41 -7.86 -1.34
C ASP A 165 -4.86 -8.64 -2.56
N GLU A 166 -4.27 -7.96 -3.54
CA GLU A 166 -3.59 -8.58 -4.67
C GLU A 166 -2.37 -9.38 -4.23
N VAL A 167 -1.52 -8.80 -3.39
CA VAL A 167 -0.36 -9.50 -2.80
C VAL A 167 -0.80 -10.77 -2.06
N LYS A 168 -1.89 -10.71 -1.28
CA LYS A 168 -2.47 -11.89 -0.60
C LYS A 168 -3.02 -12.93 -1.57
N ALA A 169 -3.62 -12.49 -2.68
CA ALA A 169 -4.15 -13.36 -3.72
C ALA A 169 -3.05 -13.92 -4.64
N GLY A 170 -1.88 -13.27 -4.68
CA GLY A 170 -0.76 -13.62 -5.56
C GLY A 170 -0.91 -13.06 -6.97
N THR A 171 -1.71 -12.01 -7.14
CA THR A 171 -1.82 -11.21 -8.37
C THR A 171 -0.80 -10.06 -8.36
N ASN A 172 -0.79 -9.22 -9.37
CA ASN A 172 0.24 -8.20 -9.55
C ASN A 172 -0.28 -6.79 -9.30
N PRO A 173 0.01 -6.15 -8.16
CA PRO A 173 -0.51 -4.83 -7.81
C PRO A 173 -0.03 -3.66 -8.69
N ASN A 174 0.81 -3.94 -9.67
CA ASN A 174 1.31 -2.94 -10.62
C ASN A 174 0.76 -3.10 -12.04
N ALA A 175 -0.14 -4.06 -12.25
CA ALA A 175 -0.68 -4.35 -13.57
C ALA A 175 -2.10 -4.88 -13.47
N LYS A 176 -3.06 -4.12 -14.00
CA LYS A 176 -4.48 -4.47 -13.99
C LYS A 176 -4.71 -5.93 -14.30
N ASP A 177 -5.27 -6.61 -13.36
CA ASP A 177 -5.76 -7.94 -13.58
C ASP A 177 -6.86 -7.89 -14.65
N GLU A 178 -6.80 -8.80 -15.63
CA GLU A 178 -7.95 -8.99 -16.49
C GLU A 178 -9.11 -9.37 -15.56
N ALA A 179 -10.13 -8.53 -15.52
CA ALA A 179 -11.37 -8.86 -14.79
C ALA A 179 -11.74 -10.29 -15.16
N PRO A 180 -12.08 -11.17 -14.20
CA PRO A 180 -12.53 -12.50 -14.55
C PRO A 180 -13.62 -12.31 -15.60
N GLU A 181 -13.40 -12.87 -16.81
CA GLU A 181 -14.38 -12.76 -17.88
C GLU A 181 -15.72 -13.19 -17.27
N GLU A 182 -16.69 -12.28 -17.21
CA GLU A 182 -18.04 -12.68 -16.83
C GLU A 182 -18.37 -13.86 -17.73
N PRO A 183 -18.90 -14.96 -17.18
CA PRO A 183 -19.22 -16.10 -18.01
C PRO A 183 -20.06 -15.60 -19.17
N ALA A 184 -19.59 -15.87 -20.39
CA ALA A 184 -20.22 -15.33 -21.59
C ALA A 184 -21.72 -15.60 -21.51
N LYS A 185 -22.53 -14.56 -21.72
CA LYS A 185 -23.97 -14.62 -21.49
C LYS A 185 -24.61 -15.65 -22.45
N ASP A 186 -25.32 -16.58 -21.89
CA ASP A 186 -26.13 -17.59 -22.55
C ASP A 186 -27.57 -17.38 -22.03
N SER A 187 -28.42 -16.79 -22.87
CA SER A 187 -29.74 -16.31 -22.43
C SER A 187 -30.80 -17.39 -22.35
N ASP A 188 -30.70 -18.46 -23.13
CA ASP A 188 -31.67 -19.56 -23.18
C ASP A 188 -31.14 -20.86 -22.56
N GLY A 189 -29.80 -20.92 -22.31
CA GLY A 189 -29.17 -22.01 -21.55
C GLY A 189 -28.90 -23.27 -22.36
N ASP A 190 -28.74 -23.15 -23.68
CA ASP A 190 -28.49 -24.26 -24.56
C ASP A 190 -27.00 -24.66 -24.71
N GLY A 191 -26.09 -23.83 -24.10
CA GLY A 191 -24.64 -24.04 -24.12
C GLY A 191 -23.91 -23.24 -25.21
N VAL A 192 -24.62 -22.47 -26.03
CA VAL A 192 -24.07 -21.48 -26.97
C VAL A 192 -24.23 -20.08 -26.37
N THR A 193 -23.28 -19.22 -26.56
CA THR A 193 -23.37 -17.86 -25.99
C THR A 193 -24.13 -16.93 -26.91
N ASP A 194 -24.84 -15.92 -26.34
CA ASP A 194 -25.58 -14.89 -27.10
C ASP A 194 -24.74 -14.27 -28.23
N GLU A 195 -23.40 -14.14 -28.03
CA GLU A 195 -22.50 -13.56 -29.02
C GLU A 195 -22.21 -14.55 -30.16
N GLN A 196 -22.03 -15.82 -29.81
CA GLN A 196 -21.80 -16.88 -30.79
C GLN A 196 -23.04 -17.13 -31.64
N GLU A 197 -24.23 -17.15 -31.03
CA GLU A 197 -25.50 -17.30 -31.71
C GLU A 197 -25.77 -16.17 -32.73
N LYS A 198 -25.48 -14.92 -32.34
CA LYS A 198 -25.53 -13.80 -33.29
C LYS A 198 -24.57 -13.94 -34.46
N ALA A 199 -23.42 -14.53 -34.23
CA ALA A 199 -22.45 -14.80 -35.30
C ALA A 199 -22.89 -15.95 -36.22
N ASP A 200 -23.50 -16.98 -35.62
CA ASP A 200 -24.01 -18.16 -36.32
C ASP A 200 -25.39 -17.89 -37.02
N GLY A 201 -26.10 -16.84 -36.58
CA GLY A 201 -27.40 -16.44 -37.16
C GLY A 201 -28.59 -17.06 -36.47
N THR A 202 -28.41 -17.58 -35.28
CA THR A 202 -29.47 -18.14 -34.41
C THR A 202 -30.04 -17.08 -33.44
N ASP A 203 -31.08 -17.41 -32.67
CA ASP A 203 -31.78 -16.48 -31.75
C ASP A 203 -31.34 -16.71 -30.31
N PRO A 204 -30.58 -15.76 -29.68
CA PRO A 204 -30.08 -15.87 -28.30
C PRO A 204 -31.15 -16.02 -27.20
N ASN A 205 -32.39 -16.14 -27.53
CA ASN A 205 -33.47 -16.36 -26.56
C ASN A 205 -34.30 -17.61 -26.90
N LYS A 206 -33.80 -18.46 -27.80
CA LYS A 206 -34.51 -19.63 -28.27
C LYS A 206 -33.54 -20.81 -28.49
N ALA A 207 -33.43 -21.64 -27.51
CA ALA A 207 -32.50 -22.78 -27.45
C ALA A 207 -32.53 -23.77 -28.63
N ASP A 208 -33.50 -23.68 -29.48
CA ASP A 208 -33.76 -24.47 -30.71
C ASP A 208 -34.28 -23.48 -31.76
N SER A 209 -33.39 -22.94 -32.57
CA SER A 209 -33.68 -21.81 -33.44
C SER A 209 -34.62 -22.14 -34.60
N ASP A 210 -34.48 -23.30 -35.23
CA ASP A 210 -35.31 -23.71 -36.36
C ASP A 210 -36.53 -24.57 -35.96
N GLY A 211 -36.50 -25.20 -34.78
CA GLY A 211 -37.66 -25.86 -34.19
C GLY A 211 -37.81 -27.35 -34.53
N ASP A 212 -36.71 -28.01 -34.83
CA ASP A 212 -36.65 -29.42 -35.22
C ASP A 212 -36.56 -30.40 -34.03
N GLY A 213 -36.31 -29.87 -32.83
CA GLY A 213 -36.23 -30.63 -31.58
C GLY A 213 -34.80 -30.86 -31.07
N LEU A 214 -33.76 -30.43 -31.77
CA LEU A 214 -32.41 -30.28 -31.28
C LEU A 214 -32.19 -28.85 -30.79
N SER A 215 -31.32 -28.64 -29.82
CA SER A 215 -30.88 -27.30 -29.47
C SER A 215 -29.74 -26.86 -30.37
N ASP A 216 -29.55 -25.54 -30.55
CA ASP A 216 -28.46 -24.98 -31.34
C ASP A 216 -27.09 -25.51 -30.84
N GLY A 217 -26.97 -25.76 -29.53
CA GLY A 217 -25.77 -26.39 -28.90
C GLY A 217 -25.63 -27.87 -29.29
N GLU A 218 -26.73 -28.66 -29.29
CA GLU A 218 -26.68 -30.07 -29.70
C GLU A 218 -26.37 -30.19 -31.20
N GLU A 219 -26.94 -29.34 -32.03
CA GLU A 219 -26.64 -29.27 -33.44
C GLU A 219 -25.19 -28.95 -33.75
N LYS A 220 -24.63 -28.02 -33.01
CA LYS A 220 -23.19 -27.70 -33.08
C LYS A 220 -22.29 -28.88 -32.73
N GLU A 221 -22.73 -29.74 -31.79
CA GLU A 221 -22.00 -30.99 -31.47
C GLU A 221 -22.12 -32.03 -32.53
N LEU A 222 -23.32 -32.13 -33.18
CA LEU A 222 -23.61 -33.08 -34.27
C LEU A 222 -23.02 -32.60 -35.60
N GLY A 223 -22.85 -31.28 -35.79
CA GLY A 223 -22.37 -30.66 -37.02
C GLY A 223 -23.50 -30.37 -38.04
N THR A 224 -24.76 -30.40 -37.61
CA THR A 224 -25.91 -29.93 -38.36
C THR A 224 -26.00 -28.40 -38.41
N ASP A 225 -26.93 -27.85 -39.19
CA ASP A 225 -27.06 -26.39 -39.38
C ASP A 225 -28.22 -25.87 -38.51
N PRO A 226 -27.95 -25.17 -37.37
CA PRO A 226 -28.99 -24.78 -36.42
C PRO A 226 -29.97 -23.72 -36.94
N THR A 227 -29.92 -23.43 -38.21
CA THR A 227 -30.89 -22.58 -38.90
C THR A 227 -31.75 -23.35 -39.90
N LYS A 228 -31.60 -24.69 -39.99
CA LYS A 228 -32.31 -25.55 -40.94
C LYS A 228 -32.72 -26.88 -40.32
N ALA A 229 -33.96 -27.04 -40.04
CA ALA A 229 -34.57 -28.23 -39.47
C ALA A 229 -34.32 -29.56 -40.21
N ASP A 230 -33.74 -29.55 -41.40
CA ASP A 230 -33.38 -30.68 -42.27
C ASP A 230 -32.06 -30.29 -42.95
N SER A 231 -30.95 -30.75 -42.42
CA SER A 231 -29.60 -30.33 -42.84
C SER A 231 -29.17 -30.93 -44.18
N ASP A 232 -29.56 -32.19 -44.46
CA ASP A 232 -29.17 -32.89 -45.68
C ASP A 232 -30.25 -32.83 -46.81
N GLY A 233 -31.48 -32.43 -46.47
CA GLY A 233 -32.55 -32.12 -47.41
C GLY A 233 -33.34 -33.35 -47.93
N ASP A 234 -33.40 -34.42 -47.17
CA ASP A 234 -34.09 -35.64 -47.54
C ASP A 234 -35.58 -35.68 -47.14
N GLY A 235 -36.02 -34.71 -46.34
CA GLY A 235 -37.41 -34.53 -45.88
C GLY A 235 -37.68 -35.07 -44.47
N VAL A 236 -36.67 -35.53 -43.74
CA VAL A 236 -36.73 -35.83 -42.32
C VAL A 236 -36.03 -34.71 -41.55
N GLU A 237 -36.56 -34.29 -40.44
CA GLU A 237 -35.94 -33.26 -39.59
C GLU A 237 -34.77 -33.89 -38.80
N ASP A 238 -33.65 -33.13 -38.59
CA ASP A 238 -32.43 -33.61 -37.94
C ASP A 238 -32.72 -34.21 -36.54
N GLY A 239 -33.56 -33.57 -35.73
CA GLY A 239 -33.99 -34.10 -34.42
C GLY A 239 -34.79 -35.39 -34.50
N GLN A 240 -35.54 -35.58 -35.60
CA GLN A 240 -36.26 -36.84 -35.85
C GLN A 240 -35.28 -37.94 -36.28
N GLU A 241 -34.30 -37.63 -37.09
CA GLU A 241 -33.26 -38.58 -37.53
C GLU A 241 -32.42 -39.08 -36.35
N VAL A 242 -31.99 -38.19 -35.46
CA VAL A 242 -31.30 -38.55 -34.21
C VAL A 242 -32.15 -39.50 -33.36
N THR A 243 -33.50 -39.28 -33.32
CA THR A 243 -34.43 -40.15 -32.59
C THR A 243 -34.57 -41.51 -33.26
N ASP A 244 -34.62 -41.55 -34.58
CA ASP A 244 -34.78 -42.77 -35.38
C ASP A 244 -33.49 -43.55 -35.53
N GLY A 245 -32.32 -42.88 -35.30
CA GLY A 245 -30.98 -43.48 -35.38
C GLY A 245 -30.38 -43.45 -36.77
N THR A 246 -30.87 -42.55 -37.63
CA THR A 246 -30.28 -42.22 -38.93
C THR A 246 -29.27 -41.07 -38.79
N ASP A 247 -28.52 -40.74 -39.82
CA ASP A 247 -27.44 -39.75 -39.79
C ASP A 247 -27.93 -38.43 -40.43
N PRO A 248 -28.21 -37.37 -39.66
CA PRO A 248 -28.83 -36.12 -40.14
C PRO A 248 -27.94 -35.31 -41.13
N LEU A 249 -26.80 -35.86 -41.50
CA LEU A 249 -25.91 -35.29 -42.53
C LEU A 249 -25.87 -36.16 -43.79
N LYS A 250 -26.70 -37.23 -43.88
CA LYS A 250 -26.70 -38.17 -45.00
C LYS A 250 -28.12 -38.57 -45.39
N ALA A 251 -28.64 -38.02 -46.42
CA ALA A 251 -29.96 -38.31 -46.98
C ALA A 251 -30.27 -39.79 -47.27
N ASP A 252 -29.32 -40.68 -47.20
CA ASP A 252 -29.42 -42.15 -47.35
C ASP A 252 -28.37 -42.74 -46.39
N THR A 253 -28.80 -43.01 -45.17
CA THR A 253 -27.88 -43.43 -44.09
C THR A 253 -27.28 -44.81 -44.35
N ASP A 254 -28.05 -45.78 -44.88
CA ASP A 254 -27.59 -47.14 -45.08
C ASP A 254 -27.04 -47.41 -46.50
N GLY A 255 -27.23 -46.46 -47.46
CA GLY A 255 -26.66 -46.50 -48.78
C GLY A 255 -27.31 -47.45 -49.74
N ASP A 256 -28.60 -47.75 -49.55
CA ASP A 256 -29.34 -48.71 -50.37
C ASP A 256 -29.97 -48.07 -51.61
N GLY A 257 -30.01 -46.71 -51.68
CA GLY A 257 -30.48 -45.91 -52.81
C GLY A 257 -31.87 -45.32 -52.64
N LEU A 258 -32.52 -45.49 -51.47
CA LEU A 258 -33.65 -44.72 -51.00
C LEU A 258 -33.19 -43.71 -49.95
N SER A 259 -33.79 -42.55 -49.88
CA SER A 259 -33.50 -41.63 -48.79
C SER A 259 -34.23 -42.07 -47.53
N ASP A 260 -33.70 -41.64 -46.34
CA ASP A 260 -34.32 -41.96 -45.06
C ASP A 260 -35.77 -41.43 -45.02
N GLY A 261 -36.05 -40.28 -45.68
CA GLY A 261 -37.39 -39.77 -45.91
C GLY A 261 -38.27 -40.63 -46.81
N GLU A 262 -37.72 -41.19 -47.89
CA GLU A 262 -38.47 -42.12 -48.77
C GLU A 262 -38.82 -43.44 -48.10
N GLU A 263 -37.90 -43.95 -47.25
CA GLU A 263 -38.06 -45.15 -46.44
C GLU A 263 -39.22 -45.03 -45.45
N LYS A 264 -39.34 -43.83 -44.86
CA LYS A 264 -40.44 -43.52 -43.90
C LYS A 264 -41.85 -43.53 -44.53
N GLU A 265 -41.94 -43.33 -45.82
CA GLU A 265 -43.26 -43.36 -46.57
C GLU A 265 -43.67 -44.73 -47.01
N LEU A 266 -42.82 -45.76 -46.93
CA LEU A 266 -43.10 -47.13 -47.34
C LEU A 266 -43.62 -47.99 -46.20
#